data_ac2c04ec5fb965f20dbcfa961c8efe59
#
_entry.id   ac2c04ec5fb965f20dbcfa961c8efe59
#
_cell.length_a   1.000
_cell.length_b   1.000
_cell.length_c   1.000
_cell.angle_alpha   90.00
_cell.angle_beta   90.00
_cell.angle_gamma   90.00
#
_symmetry.space_group_name_H-M   'P 1'
#
loop_
_entity.id
_entity.type
_entity.pdbx_description
1 polymer ?
#
loop_
_entity_poly.entity_id
_entity_poly.type
_entity_poly.pdbx_seq_one_letter_code
_entity_poly.pdbx_strand_id
1 'polypeptide(L)'
;MTSPDTDANQLELFAQELVAAAKPATTPAARPTPPVPLFKAPPVPTRTLPIPPVGANDPPLRKIQLGSHTVHYALRRSARRSHGFMICDDGLFVTSPNRAPLDDIERAIRAKQRWILTKLFERGERRAQRAERVPVEWVDGAQLPYLGADLTLRLEPAARSHCVYEPETRTLRLGVTPGLETWQIRERVKLWFQDEAKRLFRERLDLYAPRVGVTYSAFAISSAGTRWGSCTVAGNIRLNWKLVHYPLALLDYVVVHELAHLREMNHSPAFWAVVGEVFPDYDGAKAALKKRSVEMPVLFPDE
;
A
#
# COMPACT_ATOMS: atom_id res chain seq x y z
N MET A 1 23.83 14.97 -7.15
CA MET A 1 22.54 15.70 -7.26
C MET A 1 21.52 14.65 -7.71
N THR A 2 20.90 13.99 -6.77
CA THR A 2 19.92 12.91 -6.99
C THR A 2 18.53 13.51 -7.11
N SER A 3 17.87 13.27 -8.24
CA SER A 3 16.50 13.76 -8.51
C SER A 3 15.48 13.05 -7.60
N PRO A 4 14.67 13.78 -6.85
CA PRO A 4 13.61 13.21 -6.01
C PRO A 4 12.32 12.81 -6.78
N ASP A 5 12.33 12.86 -8.11
CA ASP A 5 11.13 12.66 -8.94
C ASP A 5 10.71 11.22 -9.19
N THR A 6 11.55 10.24 -8.86
CA THR A 6 11.27 8.81 -9.15
C THR A 6 10.24 8.22 -8.19
N ASP A 7 10.20 8.68 -6.94
CA ASP A 7 9.32 8.11 -5.90
C ASP A 7 7.83 8.48 -6.04
N ALA A 8 7.51 9.64 -6.60
CA ALA A 8 6.13 10.06 -6.82
C ALA A 8 5.48 9.37 -8.04
N ASN A 9 6.29 9.03 -9.04
CA ASN A 9 5.84 8.37 -10.27
C ASN A 9 5.48 6.89 -10.06
N GLN A 10 6.10 6.20 -9.11
CA GLN A 10 5.83 4.79 -8.85
C GLN A 10 4.42 4.53 -8.31
N LEU A 11 3.87 5.46 -7.51
CA LEU A 11 2.50 5.37 -7.00
C LEU A 11 1.44 5.70 -8.06
N GLU A 12 1.75 6.62 -8.98
CA GLU A 12 0.85 6.98 -10.07
C GLU A 12 0.72 5.85 -11.12
N LEU A 13 1.77 5.10 -11.38
CA LEU A 13 1.80 4.03 -12.39
C LEU A 13 0.95 2.82 -12.01
N PHE A 14 0.93 2.40 -10.75
CA PHE A 14 -0.01 1.37 -10.29
C PHE A 14 -1.48 1.80 -10.41
N ALA A 15 -1.75 3.11 -10.46
CA ALA A 15 -3.09 3.65 -10.63
C ALA A 15 -3.47 3.91 -12.10
N GLN A 16 -2.52 4.23 -12.98
CA GLN A 16 -2.77 4.61 -14.37
C GLN A 16 -2.99 3.40 -15.30
N GLU A 17 -2.35 2.26 -15.08
CA GLU A 17 -2.53 1.07 -15.91
C GLU A 17 -3.94 0.45 -15.83
N LEU A 18 -4.69 0.72 -14.77
CA LEU A 18 -6.08 0.25 -14.65
C LEU A 18 -7.07 0.94 -15.60
N VAL A 19 -6.69 2.05 -16.21
CA VAL A 19 -7.55 2.82 -17.16
C VAL A 19 -7.29 2.42 -18.61
N ALA A 20 -6.12 1.88 -18.94
CA ALA A 20 -5.73 1.55 -20.32
C ALA A 20 -6.25 0.20 -20.84
N ALA A 21 -6.75 -0.69 -19.96
CA ALA A 21 -7.18 -2.05 -20.35
C ALA A 21 -8.64 -2.18 -20.80
N ALA A 22 -9.44 -1.12 -20.81
CA ALA A 22 -10.82 -1.14 -21.29
C ALA A 22 -10.91 -0.65 -22.73
N LYS A 23 -10.65 -1.51 -23.74
CA LYS A 23 -11.13 -1.29 -25.10
C LYS A 23 -12.65 -1.44 -25.13
N PRO A 24 -13.40 -0.53 -25.77
CA PRO A 24 -14.85 -0.69 -25.87
C PRO A 24 -15.20 -1.82 -26.84
N ALA A 25 -15.92 -2.80 -26.33
CA ALA A 25 -16.60 -3.79 -27.16
C ALA A 25 -17.77 -3.11 -27.88
N THR A 26 -17.84 -3.29 -29.18
CA THR A 26 -18.96 -2.86 -30.04
C THR A 26 -20.24 -3.57 -29.63
N THR A 27 -21.22 -2.80 -29.16
CA THR A 27 -22.54 -3.31 -28.74
C THR A 27 -23.48 -3.39 -29.97
N PRO A 28 -24.20 -4.50 -30.17
CA PRO A 28 -25.30 -4.53 -31.14
C PRO A 28 -26.52 -3.75 -30.61
N ALA A 29 -27.24 -3.12 -31.53
CA ALA A 29 -28.37 -2.25 -31.27
C ALA A 29 -29.47 -2.90 -30.39
N ALA A 30 -29.81 -2.22 -29.30
CA ALA A 30 -30.82 -2.65 -28.34
C ALA A 30 -32.25 -2.33 -28.84
N ARG A 31 -33.17 -3.30 -28.66
CA ARG A 31 -34.61 -3.13 -28.77
C ARG A 31 -35.14 -2.17 -27.68
N PRO A 32 -36.20 -1.38 -27.93
CA PRO A 32 -36.76 -0.50 -26.93
C PRO A 32 -37.43 -1.26 -25.81
N THR A 33 -37.00 -1.01 -24.59
CA THR A 33 -37.58 -1.50 -23.34
C THR A 33 -38.72 -0.58 -22.87
N PRO A 34 -39.81 -1.12 -22.27
CA PRO A 34 -40.90 -0.32 -21.74
C PRO A 34 -40.45 0.49 -20.49
N PRO A 35 -41.14 1.59 -20.14
CA PRO A 35 -40.71 2.46 -19.04
C PRO A 35 -40.83 1.74 -17.70
N VAL A 36 -39.67 1.69 -16.99
CA VAL A 36 -39.58 1.18 -15.63
C VAL A 36 -40.13 2.22 -14.66
N PRO A 37 -40.97 1.85 -13.66
CA PRO A 37 -41.48 2.80 -12.68
C PRO A 37 -40.34 3.44 -11.87
N LEU A 38 -40.40 4.76 -11.71
CA LEU A 38 -39.47 5.55 -10.91
C LEU A 38 -39.53 5.12 -9.44
N PHE A 39 -38.68 4.15 -9.06
CA PHE A 39 -38.35 3.96 -7.66
C PHE A 39 -37.48 5.14 -7.22
N LYS A 40 -37.98 5.92 -6.26
CA LYS A 40 -37.17 6.89 -5.53
C LYS A 40 -36.02 6.13 -4.90
N ALA A 41 -34.81 6.29 -5.43
CA ALA A 41 -33.62 5.73 -4.81
C ALA A 41 -33.53 6.24 -3.36
N PRO A 42 -33.19 5.37 -2.40
CA PRO A 42 -32.95 5.81 -1.02
C PRO A 42 -31.85 6.88 -1.04
N PRO A 43 -31.88 7.86 -0.11
CA PRO A 43 -30.87 8.92 -0.08
C PRO A 43 -29.49 8.28 0.03
N VAL A 44 -28.66 8.54 -0.97
CA VAL A 44 -27.26 8.10 -0.96
C VAL A 44 -26.64 8.74 0.29
N PRO A 45 -26.06 7.95 1.21
CA PRO A 45 -25.44 8.52 2.40
C PRO A 45 -24.38 9.52 1.95
N THR A 46 -24.45 10.73 2.50
CA THR A 46 -23.51 11.81 2.20
C THR A 46 -22.12 11.34 2.67
N ARG A 47 -21.34 10.77 1.74
CA ARG A 47 -20.00 10.26 2.04
C ARG A 47 -19.11 11.43 2.37
N THR A 48 -18.76 11.57 3.63
CA THR A 48 -17.81 12.58 4.11
C THR A 48 -16.42 12.25 3.59
N LEU A 49 -15.85 13.15 2.79
CA LEU A 49 -14.48 13.01 2.31
C LEU A 49 -13.48 13.21 3.44
N PRO A 50 -12.35 12.47 3.48
CA PRO A 50 -11.34 12.63 4.51
C PRO A 50 -10.75 14.05 4.46
N ILE A 51 -10.54 14.62 5.66
CA ILE A 51 -9.97 15.96 5.84
C ILE A 51 -8.56 15.77 6.41
N PRO A 52 -7.51 16.33 5.77
CA PRO A 52 -6.15 16.24 6.30
C PRO A 52 -6.04 16.76 7.73
N PRO A 53 -5.29 16.09 8.62
CA PRO A 53 -5.01 16.60 9.95
C PRO A 53 -4.15 17.87 9.84
N VAL A 54 -4.35 18.81 10.77
CA VAL A 54 -3.57 20.05 10.88
C VAL A 54 -2.75 19.96 12.15
N GLY A 55 -1.43 19.91 12.01
CA GLY A 55 -0.52 20.08 13.13
C GLY A 55 -0.48 21.54 13.62
N ALA A 56 -0.05 21.78 14.87
CA ALA A 56 0.00 23.10 15.46
C ALA A 56 0.81 24.14 14.66
N ASN A 57 1.78 23.67 13.84
CA ASN A 57 2.65 24.50 12.99
C ASN A 57 2.36 24.36 11.50
N ASP A 58 1.32 23.63 11.10
CA ASP A 58 0.98 23.44 9.71
C ASP A 58 0.18 24.64 9.16
N PRO A 59 0.33 24.99 7.88
CA PRO A 59 -0.50 26.00 7.24
C PRO A 59 -1.96 25.54 7.24
N PRO A 60 -2.93 26.48 7.33
CA PRO A 60 -4.34 26.15 7.39
C PRO A 60 -4.79 25.39 6.15
N LEU A 61 -5.69 24.44 6.32
CA LEU A 61 -6.31 23.70 5.23
C LEU A 61 -7.02 24.64 4.27
N ARG A 62 -6.88 24.36 3.00
CA ARG A 62 -7.60 25.03 1.93
C ARG A 62 -8.80 24.20 1.49
N LYS A 63 -9.78 24.87 0.89
CA LYS A 63 -10.99 24.26 0.35
C LYS A 63 -11.07 24.51 -1.15
N ILE A 64 -11.48 23.51 -1.90
CA ILE A 64 -11.76 23.63 -3.33
C ILE A 64 -13.04 22.88 -3.65
N GLN A 65 -13.88 23.48 -4.52
CA GLN A 65 -15.06 22.82 -5.04
C GLN A 65 -14.70 21.99 -6.28
N LEU A 66 -14.97 20.68 -6.22
CA LEU A 66 -14.78 19.72 -7.30
C LEU A 66 -16.12 19.06 -7.64
N GLY A 67 -16.81 19.57 -8.66
CA GLY A 67 -18.21 19.20 -8.94
C GLY A 67 -19.11 19.49 -7.75
N SER A 68 -19.85 18.49 -7.27
CA SER A 68 -20.73 18.61 -6.09
C SER A 68 -20.01 18.45 -4.75
N HIS A 69 -18.68 18.22 -4.74
CA HIS A 69 -17.94 17.89 -3.52
C HIS A 69 -17.00 19.02 -3.12
N THR A 70 -17.04 19.40 -1.84
CA THR A 70 -16.03 20.26 -1.22
C THR A 70 -14.88 19.41 -0.72
N VAL A 71 -13.68 19.62 -1.27
CA VAL A 71 -12.45 18.89 -0.89
C VAL A 71 -11.55 19.82 -0.09
N HIS A 72 -11.13 19.34 1.10
CA HIS A 72 -10.10 20.00 1.88
C HIS A 72 -8.72 19.48 1.47
N TYR A 73 -7.74 20.36 1.36
CA TYR A 73 -6.37 19.94 1.05
C TYR A 73 -5.33 20.71 1.85
N ALA A 74 -4.25 20.02 2.19
CA ALA A 74 -3.06 20.62 2.78
C ALA A 74 -2.10 21.03 1.66
N LEU A 75 -1.66 22.30 1.67
CA LEU A 75 -0.74 22.83 0.66
C LEU A 75 0.66 22.97 1.23
N ARG A 76 1.63 22.26 0.64
CA ARG A 76 3.05 22.38 0.94
C ARG A 76 3.79 23.06 -0.24
N ARG A 77 4.62 24.03 0.06
CA ARG A 77 5.51 24.66 -0.90
C ARG A 77 6.88 23.98 -0.89
N SER A 78 7.48 23.84 -2.07
CA SER A 78 8.81 23.21 -2.20
C SER A 78 9.57 23.73 -3.42
N ALA A 79 10.85 23.37 -3.53
CA ALA A 79 11.71 23.76 -4.65
C ALA A 79 11.43 22.98 -5.96
N ARG A 80 10.37 22.17 -6.02
CA ARG A 80 9.96 21.41 -7.21
C ARG A 80 9.57 22.32 -8.35
N ARG A 81 9.65 21.81 -9.58
CA ARG A 81 9.21 22.51 -10.80
C ARG A 81 7.75 22.23 -11.20
N SER A 82 7.14 21.18 -10.62
CA SER A 82 5.78 20.74 -10.95
C SER A 82 4.91 20.57 -9.70
N HIS A 83 3.58 20.56 -9.90
CA HIS A 83 2.62 20.25 -8.84
C HIS A 83 2.61 18.72 -8.59
N GLY A 84 2.64 18.31 -7.31
CA GLY A 84 2.46 16.92 -6.88
C GLY A 84 1.16 16.78 -6.10
N PHE A 85 0.46 15.65 -6.29
CA PHE A 85 -0.76 15.32 -5.59
C PHE A 85 -0.57 14.00 -4.87
N MET A 86 -0.80 13.97 -3.57
CA MET A 86 -0.74 12.76 -2.75
C MET A 86 -2.08 12.61 -2.03
N ILE A 87 -2.67 11.42 -2.14
CA ILE A 87 -3.89 11.07 -1.43
C ILE A 87 -3.57 9.91 -0.50
N CYS A 88 -3.73 10.13 0.80
CA CYS A 88 -3.61 9.12 1.84
C CYS A 88 -4.92 8.97 2.62
N ASP A 89 -4.92 8.17 3.67
CA ASP A 89 -6.11 7.93 4.49
C ASP A 89 -6.60 9.21 5.20
N ASP A 90 -5.70 10.18 5.34
CA ASP A 90 -5.99 11.49 5.96
C ASP A 90 -6.51 12.53 4.94
N GLY A 91 -6.44 12.28 3.64
CA GLY A 91 -7.00 13.19 2.64
C GLY A 91 -6.04 13.61 1.53
N LEU A 92 -6.26 14.79 0.96
CA LEU A 92 -5.51 15.33 -0.17
C LEU A 92 -4.37 16.26 0.30
N PHE A 93 -3.15 15.93 -0.08
CA PHE A 93 -1.95 16.76 0.10
C PHE A 93 -1.44 17.23 -1.26
N VAL A 94 -1.23 18.54 -1.39
CA VAL A 94 -0.75 19.16 -2.62
C VAL A 94 0.63 19.78 -2.36
N THR A 95 1.62 19.35 -3.13
CA THR A 95 2.95 19.96 -3.13
C THR A 95 3.11 20.81 -4.38
N SER A 96 3.55 22.06 -4.23
CA SER A 96 3.62 23.03 -5.33
C SER A 96 4.94 23.79 -5.30
N PRO A 97 5.42 24.29 -6.47
CA PRO A 97 6.54 25.21 -6.53
C PRO A 97 6.34 26.42 -5.61
N ASN A 98 7.45 26.92 -5.00
CA ASN A 98 7.40 28.01 -4.04
C ASN A 98 6.67 29.27 -4.55
N ARG A 99 6.86 29.62 -5.84
CA ARG A 99 6.33 30.84 -6.47
C ARG A 99 5.05 30.63 -7.28
N ALA A 100 4.48 29.42 -7.33
CA ALA A 100 3.28 29.16 -8.12
C ALA A 100 2.07 29.93 -7.56
N PRO A 101 1.31 30.67 -8.37
CA PRO A 101 0.07 31.31 -7.97
C PRO A 101 -0.96 30.28 -7.49
N LEU A 102 -1.85 30.69 -6.59
CA LEU A 102 -2.90 29.80 -6.08
C LEU A 102 -3.84 29.31 -7.18
N ASP A 103 -4.18 30.21 -8.12
CA ASP A 103 -5.07 29.90 -9.24
C ASP A 103 -4.51 28.77 -10.14
N ASP A 104 -3.19 28.73 -10.33
CA ASP A 104 -2.53 27.67 -11.09
C ASP A 104 -2.61 26.33 -10.36
N ILE A 105 -2.45 26.35 -9.03
CA ILE A 105 -2.58 25.16 -8.19
C ILE A 105 -4.02 24.63 -8.25
N GLU A 106 -5.01 25.50 -8.08
CA GLU A 106 -6.41 25.11 -8.14
C GLU A 106 -6.82 24.63 -9.55
N ARG A 107 -6.28 25.25 -10.61
CA ARG A 107 -6.48 24.79 -11.99
C ARG A 107 -5.91 23.39 -12.18
N ALA A 108 -4.72 23.11 -11.64
CA ALA A 108 -4.11 21.80 -11.69
C ALA A 108 -4.90 20.74 -10.87
N ILE A 109 -5.48 21.13 -9.72
CA ILE A 109 -6.38 20.25 -8.95
C ILE A 109 -7.65 19.95 -9.76
N ARG A 110 -8.28 20.98 -10.37
CA ARG A 110 -9.49 20.79 -11.20
C ARG A 110 -9.21 19.93 -12.43
N ALA A 111 -8.05 20.07 -13.07
CA ALA A 111 -7.65 19.22 -14.20
C ALA A 111 -7.56 17.73 -13.80
N LYS A 112 -7.23 17.43 -12.55
CA LYS A 112 -7.19 16.05 -12.01
C LYS A 112 -8.41 15.67 -11.15
N GLN A 113 -9.50 16.44 -11.22
CA GLN A 113 -10.69 16.28 -10.38
C GLN A 113 -11.20 14.84 -10.31
N ARG A 114 -11.41 14.19 -11.47
CA ARG A 114 -11.94 12.83 -11.54
C ARG A 114 -11.03 11.84 -10.77
N TRP A 115 -9.74 11.90 -11.01
CA TRP A 115 -8.76 11.05 -10.33
C TRP A 115 -8.74 11.30 -8.81
N ILE A 116 -8.72 12.58 -8.39
CA ILE A 116 -8.70 12.96 -6.97
C ILE A 116 -9.95 12.42 -6.26
N LEU A 117 -11.14 12.67 -6.80
CA LEU A 117 -12.38 12.20 -6.18
C LEU A 117 -12.46 10.68 -6.12
N THR A 118 -12.10 9.98 -7.22
CA THR A 118 -12.06 8.51 -7.24
C THR A 118 -11.14 7.98 -6.13
N LYS A 119 -9.94 8.54 -6.00
CA LYS A 119 -8.98 8.08 -4.98
C LYS A 119 -9.39 8.43 -3.55
N LEU A 120 -10.00 9.57 -3.31
CA LEU A 120 -10.55 9.93 -2.00
C LEU A 120 -11.68 8.98 -1.58
N PHE A 121 -12.59 8.63 -2.50
CA PHE A 121 -13.67 7.68 -2.22
C PHE A 121 -13.13 6.27 -1.99
N GLU A 122 -12.24 5.76 -2.85
CA GLU A 122 -11.60 4.46 -2.65
C GLU A 122 -10.91 4.36 -1.28
N ARG A 123 -10.24 5.44 -0.85
CA ARG A 123 -9.58 5.50 0.46
C ARG A 123 -10.56 5.56 1.61
N GLY A 124 -11.62 6.35 1.48
CA GLY A 124 -12.69 6.42 2.47
C GLY A 124 -13.37 5.06 2.69
N GLU A 125 -13.64 4.33 1.61
CA GLU A 125 -14.19 2.97 1.68
C GLU A 125 -13.25 1.98 2.37
N ARG A 126 -11.96 2.01 2.02
CA ARG A 126 -10.95 1.16 2.67
C ARG A 126 -10.81 1.48 4.16
N ARG A 127 -10.87 2.77 4.53
CA ARG A 127 -10.82 3.19 5.94
C ARG A 127 -12.05 2.70 6.71
N ALA A 128 -13.25 2.82 6.13
CA ALA A 128 -14.48 2.30 6.73
C ALA A 128 -14.40 0.78 6.94
N GLN A 129 -14.02 0.04 5.89
CA GLN A 129 -13.82 -1.41 5.98
C GLN A 129 -12.76 -1.81 7.01
N ARG A 130 -11.73 -0.98 7.19
CA ARG A 130 -10.67 -1.21 8.17
C ARG A 130 -11.14 -0.96 9.59
N ALA A 131 -12.01 0.05 9.79
CA ALA A 131 -12.59 0.38 11.08
C ALA A 131 -13.61 -0.69 11.57
N GLU A 132 -14.24 -1.42 10.66
CA GLU A 132 -15.14 -2.53 10.95
C GLU A 132 -14.42 -3.83 11.34
N ARG A 133 -13.09 -3.90 11.15
CA ARG A 133 -12.33 -5.10 11.47
C ARG A 133 -12.07 -5.20 12.96
N VAL A 134 -12.31 -6.39 13.49
CA VAL A 134 -11.95 -6.72 14.87
C VAL A 134 -10.41 -6.73 14.98
N PRO A 135 -9.83 -5.92 15.87
CA PRO A 135 -8.39 -5.98 16.13
C PRO A 135 -8.00 -7.38 16.62
N VAL A 136 -6.79 -7.81 16.28
CA VAL A 136 -6.27 -9.07 16.81
C VAL A 136 -6.06 -8.94 18.32
N GLU A 137 -6.62 -9.86 19.07
CA GLU A 137 -6.34 -9.99 20.51
C GLU A 137 -5.00 -10.69 20.71
N TRP A 138 -4.11 -10.07 21.48
CA TRP A 138 -2.76 -10.58 21.74
C TRP A 138 -2.74 -11.48 22.97
N VAL A 139 -3.41 -12.64 22.84
CA VAL A 139 -3.60 -13.64 23.89
C VAL A 139 -3.03 -14.99 23.48
N ASP A 140 -2.88 -15.91 24.42
CA ASP A 140 -2.51 -17.29 24.11
C ASP A 140 -3.54 -17.92 23.16
N GLY A 141 -3.06 -18.59 22.11
CA GLY A 141 -3.88 -19.18 21.06
C GLY A 141 -4.29 -18.22 19.92
N ALA A 142 -3.88 -16.95 19.96
CA ALA A 142 -4.17 -15.99 18.89
C ALA A 142 -3.64 -16.49 17.53
N GLN A 143 -4.45 -16.30 16.46
CA GLN A 143 -4.09 -16.67 15.11
C GLN A 143 -3.54 -15.44 14.38
N LEU A 144 -2.34 -15.56 13.82
CA LEU A 144 -1.62 -14.49 13.14
C LEU A 144 -1.29 -14.92 11.71
N PRO A 145 -1.63 -14.12 10.68
CA PRO A 145 -1.31 -14.48 9.30
C PRO A 145 0.20 -14.46 9.07
N TYR A 146 0.73 -15.54 8.52
CA TYR A 146 2.13 -15.70 8.17
C TYR A 146 2.29 -16.59 6.93
N LEU A 147 2.92 -16.05 5.88
CA LEU A 147 3.13 -16.70 4.58
C LEU A 147 1.85 -17.32 3.99
N GLY A 148 0.73 -16.60 4.12
CA GLY A 148 -0.55 -16.97 3.51
C GLY A 148 -1.39 -18.00 4.25
N ALA A 149 -0.95 -18.44 5.45
CA ALA A 149 -1.73 -19.25 6.36
C ALA A 149 -1.51 -18.74 7.79
N ASP A 150 -2.39 -19.12 8.72
CA ASP A 150 -2.26 -18.69 10.09
C ASP A 150 -1.16 -19.44 10.84
N LEU A 151 -0.48 -18.75 11.76
CA LEU A 151 0.33 -19.33 12.82
C LEU A 151 -0.36 -19.08 14.18
N THR A 152 -0.14 -19.97 15.14
CA THR A 152 -0.71 -19.85 16.47
C THR A 152 0.32 -19.21 17.40
N LEU A 153 -0.05 -18.11 18.07
CA LEU A 153 0.76 -17.54 19.15
C LEU A 153 0.58 -18.37 20.43
N ARG A 154 1.67 -18.80 21.04
CA ARG A 154 1.67 -19.42 22.38
C ARG A 154 2.45 -18.55 23.36
N LEU A 155 1.79 -18.22 24.47
CA LEU A 155 2.36 -17.43 25.55
C LEU A 155 2.76 -18.39 26.69
N GLU A 156 4.04 -18.45 27.01
CA GLU A 156 4.58 -19.38 28.00
C GLU A 156 5.27 -18.63 29.13
N PRO A 157 4.97 -18.93 30.38
CA PRO A 157 5.72 -18.36 31.52
C PRO A 157 7.23 -18.62 31.37
N ALA A 158 8.04 -17.59 31.44
CA ALA A 158 9.48 -17.69 31.29
C ALA A 158 10.22 -16.68 32.15
N ALA A 159 11.39 -17.03 32.65
CA ALA A 159 12.25 -16.11 33.39
C ALA A 159 12.88 -15.03 32.47
N ARG A 160 13.03 -15.33 31.18
CA ARG A 160 13.55 -14.41 30.17
C ARG A 160 12.67 -14.47 28.92
N SER A 161 12.45 -13.33 28.31
CA SER A 161 11.71 -13.28 27.07
C SER A 161 12.51 -13.95 25.94
N HIS A 162 11.83 -14.81 25.19
CA HIS A 162 12.32 -15.41 23.95
C HIS A 162 11.15 -15.51 22.96
N CYS A 163 11.46 -15.60 21.69
CA CYS A 163 10.48 -15.79 20.63
C CYS A 163 11.01 -16.86 19.68
N VAL A 164 10.33 -18.00 19.59
CA VAL A 164 10.76 -19.15 18.79
C VAL A 164 9.61 -19.61 17.91
N TYR A 165 9.86 -19.74 16.61
CA TYR A 165 8.90 -20.27 15.66
C TYR A 165 9.16 -21.76 15.40
N GLU A 166 8.13 -22.57 15.51
CA GLU A 166 8.12 -24.01 15.21
C GLU A 166 7.38 -24.24 13.89
N PRO A 167 8.10 -24.51 12.78
CA PRO A 167 7.48 -24.64 11.46
C PRO A 167 6.48 -25.80 11.33
N GLU A 168 6.76 -26.95 11.98
CA GLU A 168 5.94 -28.16 11.89
C GLU A 168 4.55 -27.95 12.46
N THR A 169 4.45 -27.22 13.57
CA THR A 169 3.16 -26.90 14.23
C THR A 169 2.61 -25.53 13.86
N ARG A 170 3.36 -24.74 13.07
CA ARG A 170 3.09 -23.33 12.79
C ARG A 170 2.81 -22.53 14.06
N THR A 171 3.62 -22.73 15.08
CA THR A 171 3.46 -22.12 16.41
C THR A 171 4.58 -21.11 16.67
N LEU A 172 4.23 -19.91 17.09
CA LEU A 172 5.15 -18.89 17.59
C LEU A 172 5.07 -18.88 19.12
N ARG A 173 6.10 -19.43 19.79
CA ARG A 173 6.20 -19.47 21.24
C ARG A 173 6.90 -18.22 21.74
N LEU A 174 6.22 -17.46 22.58
CA LEU A 174 6.73 -16.26 23.22
C LEU A 174 6.84 -16.48 24.73
N GLY A 175 8.06 -16.42 25.24
CA GLY A 175 8.32 -16.41 26.68
C GLY A 175 7.86 -15.09 27.29
N VAL A 176 6.92 -15.15 28.22
CA VAL A 176 6.35 -13.99 28.93
C VAL A 176 6.80 -14.00 30.40
N THR A 177 7.31 -12.86 30.86
CA THR A 177 7.65 -12.64 32.27
C THR A 177 6.40 -12.13 33.01
N PRO A 178 6.29 -12.37 34.33
CA PRO A 178 5.20 -11.80 35.13
C PRO A 178 5.08 -10.28 34.97
N GLY A 179 3.86 -9.77 34.79
CA GLY A 179 3.60 -8.34 34.61
C GLY A 179 3.81 -7.82 33.19
N LEU A 180 3.96 -8.69 32.19
CA LEU A 180 4.08 -8.25 30.78
C LEU A 180 2.72 -7.74 30.28
N GLU A 181 2.70 -6.51 29.80
CA GLU A 181 1.51 -5.86 29.24
C GLU A 181 1.24 -6.32 27.80
N THR A 182 -0.04 -6.31 27.37
CA THR A 182 -0.45 -6.74 26.01
C THR A 182 0.28 -6.01 24.90
N TRP A 183 0.54 -4.70 25.06
CA TRP A 183 1.28 -3.93 24.06
C TRP A 183 2.74 -4.40 23.91
N GLN A 184 3.35 -4.91 24.99
CA GLN A 184 4.72 -5.46 24.95
C GLN A 184 4.75 -6.81 24.23
N ILE A 185 3.70 -7.64 24.37
CA ILE A 185 3.52 -8.86 23.60
C ILE A 185 3.47 -8.50 22.11
N ARG A 186 2.61 -7.55 21.74
CA ARG A 186 2.47 -7.04 20.37
C ARG A 186 3.80 -6.59 19.79
N GLU A 187 4.55 -5.75 20.50
CA GLU A 187 5.84 -5.23 20.03
C GLU A 187 6.89 -6.35 19.83
N ARG A 188 6.94 -7.35 20.71
CA ARG A 188 7.86 -8.49 20.55
C ARG A 188 7.53 -9.34 19.35
N VAL A 189 6.25 -9.64 19.14
CA VAL A 189 5.79 -10.37 17.94
C VAL A 189 6.06 -9.57 16.68
N LYS A 190 5.86 -8.25 16.70
CA LYS A 190 6.22 -7.35 15.60
C LYS A 190 7.70 -7.40 15.25
N LEU A 191 8.57 -7.31 16.25
CA LEU A 191 10.03 -7.43 16.06
C LEU A 191 10.41 -8.78 15.44
N TRP A 192 9.79 -9.87 15.91
CA TRP A 192 9.98 -11.19 15.31
C TRP A 192 9.58 -11.20 13.81
N PHE A 193 8.39 -10.66 13.46
CA PHE A 193 7.98 -10.56 12.07
C PHE A 193 8.94 -9.71 11.22
N GLN A 194 9.48 -8.63 11.78
CA GLN A 194 10.44 -7.77 11.08
C GLN A 194 11.78 -8.49 10.84
N ASP A 195 12.25 -9.26 11.82
CA ASP A 195 13.48 -10.03 11.67
C ASP A 195 13.30 -11.21 10.70
N GLU A 196 12.15 -11.87 10.74
CA GLU A 196 11.78 -12.90 9.79
C GLU A 196 11.63 -12.34 8.38
N ALA A 197 11.04 -11.14 8.22
CA ALA A 197 11.00 -10.42 6.95
C ALA A 197 12.40 -10.17 6.39
N LYS A 198 13.33 -9.69 7.22
CA LYS A 198 14.72 -9.46 6.79
C LYS A 198 15.38 -10.75 6.30
N ARG A 199 15.18 -11.86 7.03
CA ARG A 199 15.73 -13.17 6.66
C ARG A 199 15.16 -13.65 5.34
N LEU A 200 13.82 -13.72 5.23
CA LEU A 200 13.13 -14.20 4.03
C LEU A 200 13.43 -13.33 2.82
N PHE A 201 13.36 -12.02 2.95
CA PHE A 201 13.55 -11.13 1.80
C PHE A 201 14.98 -11.22 1.25
N ARG A 202 15.97 -11.37 2.12
CA ARG A 202 17.35 -11.60 1.68
C ARG A 202 17.46 -12.90 0.90
N GLU A 203 16.92 -13.98 1.44
CA GLU A 203 16.88 -15.29 0.77
C GLU A 203 16.22 -15.19 -0.62
N ARG A 204 15.08 -14.47 -0.70
CA ARG A 204 14.36 -14.32 -1.99
C ARG A 204 15.09 -13.40 -2.96
N LEU A 205 15.69 -12.31 -2.50
CA LEU A 205 16.53 -11.43 -3.32
C LEU A 205 17.73 -12.20 -3.90
N ASP A 206 18.43 -12.96 -3.08
CA ASP A 206 19.59 -13.75 -3.50
C ASP A 206 19.20 -14.88 -4.48
N LEU A 207 17.97 -15.43 -4.33
CA LEU A 207 17.43 -16.43 -5.26
C LEU A 207 17.07 -15.82 -6.63
N TYR A 208 16.43 -14.63 -6.64
CA TYR A 208 15.86 -14.06 -7.86
C TYR A 208 16.80 -13.09 -8.58
N ALA A 209 17.77 -12.46 -7.91
CA ALA A 209 18.69 -11.53 -8.56
C ALA A 209 19.46 -12.18 -9.74
N PRO A 210 20.03 -13.40 -9.62
CA PRO A 210 20.66 -14.08 -10.75
C PRO A 210 19.68 -14.43 -11.88
N ARG A 211 18.41 -14.76 -11.54
CA ARG A 211 17.38 -15.11 -12.53
C ARG A 211 16.93 -13.90 -13.35
N VAL A 212 16.89 -12.73 -12.72
CA VAL A 212 16.63 -11.44 -13.40
C VAL A 212 17.89 -10.95 -14.14
N GLY A 213 19.07 -11.52 -13.83
CA GLY A 213 20.35 -11.11 -14.42
C GLY A 213 20.89 -9.80 -13.86
N VAL A 214 20.68 -9.53 -12.56
CA VAL A 214 21.08 -8.29 -11.88
C VAL A 214 21.77 -8.57 -10.56
N THR A 215 22.45 -7.53 -10.02
CA THR A 215 22.96 -7.49 -8.66
C THR A 215 22.40 -6.24 -7.96
N TYR A 216 21.97 -6.39 -6.73
CA TYR A 216 21.54 -5.26 -5.91
C TYR A 216 22.66 -4.83 -4.94
N SER A 217 22.72 -3.54 -4.59
CA SER A 217 23.78 -2.99 -3.74
C SER A 217 23.50 -3.11 -2.27
N ALA A 218 22.25 -2.86 -1.86
CA ALA A 218 21.81 -2.91 -0.47
C ALA A 218 20.32 -3.25 -0.38
N PHE A 219 19.95 -3.81 0.77
CA PHE A 219 18.57 -4.13 1.09
C PHE A 219 18.21 -3.64 2.49
N ALA A 220 16.99 -3.11 2.64
CA ALA A 220 16.40 -2.74 3.92
C ALA A 220 14.89 -3.03 3.93
N ILE A 221 14.33 -3.28 5.12
CA ILE A 221 12.88 -3.34 5.29
C ILE A 221 12.30 -1.93 5.46
N SER A 222 11.02 -1.77 5.18
CA SER A 222 10.26 -0.53 5.35
C SER A 222 8.88 -0.79 5.95
N SER A 223 8.28 0.24 6.56
CA SER A 223 6.89 0.25 7.05
C SER A 223 6.00 1.18 6.21
N ALA A 224 6.37 1.47 4.95
CA ALA A 224 5.67 2.44 4.12
C ALA A 224 4.20 2.05 3.91
N GLY A 225 3.25 2.91 4.31
CA GLY A 225 1.80 2.65 4.22
C GLY A 225 1.25 2.62 2.79
N THR A 226 2.05 3.02 1.78
CA THR A 226 1.57 3.26 0.41
C THR A 226 2.19 2.38 -0.65
N ARG A 227 3.25 1.62 -0.33
CA ARG A 227 3.99 0.79 -1.29
C ARG A 227 4.53 -0.49 -0.65
N TRP A 228 4.67 -1.54 -1.48
CA TRP A 228 5.22 -2.82 -1.07
C TRP A 228 6.73 -2.89 -1.22
N GLY A 229 7.29 -2.12 -2.16
CA GLY A 229 8.71 -2.05 -2.37
C GLY A 229 9.17 -0.73 -2.98
N SER A 230 10.45 -0.55 -3.14
CA SER A 230 11.09 0.50 -3.94
C SER A 230 12.53 0.10 -4.29
N CYS A 231 12.94 0.44 -5.50
CA CYS A 231 14.30 0.29 -5.98
C CYS A 231 14.86 1.64 -6.43
N THR A 232 16.12 1.90 -6.16
CA THR A 232 16.82 3.09 -6.65
C THR A 232 17.80 2.72 -7.76
N VAL A 233 18.15 3.69 -8.60
CA VAL A 233 19.20 3.52 -9.64
C VAL A 233 20.53 3.02 -9.07
N ALA A 234 20.84 3.36 -7.81
CA ALA A 234 22.04 2.89 -7.11
C ALA A 234 21.94 1.43 -6.62
N GLY A 235 20.86 0.71 -6.92
CA GLY A 235 20.68 -0.69 -6.53
C GLY A 235 20.25 -0.89 -5.08
N ASN A 236 19.74 0.15 -4.41
CA ASN A 236 19.20 -0.01 -3.06
C ASN A 236 17.72 -0.42 -3.14
N ILE A 237 17.40 -1.59 -2.59
CA ILE A 237 16.05 -2.15 -2.54
C ILE A 237 15.48 -1.99 -1.14
N ARG A 238 14.22 -1.56 -1.04
CA ARG A 238 13.43 -1.60 0.19
C ARG A 238 12.17 -2.40 -0.03
N LEU A 239 11.83 -3.27 0.92
CA LEU A 239 10.61 -4.08 0.90
C LEU A 239 9.82 -3.86 2.17
N ASN A 240 8.51 -3.80 2.04
CA ASN A 240 7.62 -3.62 3.19
C ASN A 240 7.57 -4.93 3.99
N TRP A 241 7.98 -4.88 5.25
CA TRP A 241 8.03 -6.05 6.11
C TRP A 241 6.66 -6.74 6.25
N LYS A 242 5.56 -6.02 6.11
CA LYS A 242 4.20 -6.58 6.16
C LYS A 242 3.91 -7.61 5.06
N LEU A 243 4.77 -7.74 4.04
CA LEU A 243 4.67 -8.79 3.02
C LEU A 243 4.77 -10.21 3.60
N VAL A 244 5.37 -10.40 4.79
CA VAL A 244 5.44 -11.72 5.44
C VAL A 244 4.07 -12.29 5.81
N HIS A 245 3.05 -11.44 5.89
CA HIS A 245 1.68 -11.87 6.18
C HIS A 245 0.96 -12.46 4.95
N TYR A 246 1.54 -12.31 3.75
CA TYR A 246 0.95 -12.77 2.49
C TYR A 246 1.58 -14.08 2.01
N PRO A 247 0.93 -14.83 1.09
CA PRO A 247 1.53 -15.99 0.47
C PRO A 247 2.91 -15.69 -0.11
N LEU A 248 3.84 -16.63 0.02
CA LEU A 248 5.22 -16.49 -0.44
C LEU A 248 5.31 -16.09 -1.91
N ALA A 249 4.40 -16.58 -2.77
CA ALA A 249 4.35 -16.20 -4.17
C ALA A 249 4.11 -14.69 -4.39
N LEU A 250 3.33 -14.03 -3.52
CA LEU A 250 3.11 -12.58 -3.63
C LEU A 250 4.32 -11.77 -3.16
N LEU A 251 5.05 -12.29 -2.17
CA LEU A 251 6.34 -11.74 -1.76
C LEU A 251 7.36 -11.87 -2.91
N ASP A 252 7.44 -13.05 -3.53
CA ASP A 252 8.31 -13.31 -4.67
C ASP A 252 8.02 -12.37 -5.84
N TYR A 253 6.75 -12.17 -6.16
CA TYR A 253 6.34 -11.20 -7.18
C TYR A 253 6.90 -9.80 -6.88
N VAL A 254 6.78 -9.30 -5.64
CA VAL A 254 7.29 -7.98 -5.28
C VAL A 254 8.82 -7.94 -5.35
N VAL A 255 9.51 -9.01 -4.92
CA VAL A 255 10.98 -9.13 -5.04
C VAL A 255 11.42 -9.06 -6.49
N VAL A 256 10.79 -9.83 -7.39
CA VAL A 256 11.10 -9.81 -8.83
C VAL A 256 10.80 -8.44 -9.43
N HIS A 257 9.71 -7.80 -9.04
CA HIS A 257 9.33 -6.46 -9.46
C HIS A 257 10.41 -5.42 -9.11
N GLU A 258 10.89 -5.41 -7.87
CA GLU A 258 11.94 -4.47 -7.44
C GLU A 258 13.30 -4.78 -8.08
N LEU A 259 13.63 -6.04 -8.30
CA LEU A 259 14.85 -6.44 -9.04
C LEU A 259 14.77 -6.03 -10.50
N ALA A 260 13.60 -6.14 -11.14
CA ALA A 260 13.40 -5.74 -12.53
C ALA A 260 13.68 -4.24 -12.76
N HIS A 261 13.47 -3.40 -11.75
CA HIS A 261 13.83 -1.98 -11.82
C HIS A 261 15.32 -1.73 -12.01
N LEU A 262 16.20 -2.68 -11.69
CA LEU A 262 17.64 -2.56 -11.97
C LEU A 262 17.97 -2.70 -13.46
N ARG A 263 17.05 -3.25 -14.27
CA ARG A 263 17.14 -3.27 -15.74
C ARG A 263 16.34 -2.14 -16.37
N GLU A 264 15.12 -1.89 -15.85
CA GLU A 264 14.17 -0.92 -16.40
C GLU A 264 13.52 -0.12 -15.27
N MET A 265 13.92 1.15 -15.11
CA MET A 265 13.45 2.00 -14.00
C MET A 265 11.98 2.43 -14.11
N ASN A 266 11.37 2.32 -15.26
CA ASN A 266 9.97 2.65 -15.50
C ASN A 266 9.17 1.38 -15.88
N HIS A 267 7.85 1.41 -15.67
CA HIS A 267 6.96 0.28 -15.97
C HIS A 267 6.59 0.21 -17.47
N SER A 268 7.58 0.31 -18.34
CA SER A 268 7.42 0.16 -19.79
C SER A 268 7.05 -1.29 -20.17
N PRO A 269 6.68 -1.58 -21.43
CA PRO A 269 6.55 -2.95 -21.91
C PRO A 269 7.82 -3.78 -21.72
N ALA A 270 9.02 -3.16 -21.80
CA ALA A 270 10.29 -3.82 -21.55
C ALA A 270 10.43 -4.26 -20.08
N PHE A 271 9.99 -3.42 -19.12
CA PHE A 271 9.95 -3.79 -17.72
C PHE A 271 9.08 -5.04 -17.49
N TRP A 272 7.86 -5.04 -18.03
CA TRP A 272 6.94 -6.17 -17.85
C TRP A 272 7.40 -7.44 -18.55
N ALA A 273 8.16 -7.32 -19.65
CA ALA A 273 8.83 -8.45 -20.28
C ALA A 273 9.87 -9.08 -19.33
N VAL A 274 10.71 -8.25 -18.68
CA VAL A 274 11.68 -8.73 -17.66
C VAL A 274 10.98 -9.43 -16.50
N VAL A 275 9.91 -8.85 -15.96
CA VAL A 275 9.13 -9.48 -14.87
C VAL A 275 8.54 -10.80 -15.33
N GLY A 276 7.92 -10.84 -16.52
CA GLY A 276 7.25 -12.02 -17.08
C GLY A 276 8.20 -13.18 -17.40
N GLU A 277 9.46 -12.92 -17.75
CA GLU A 277 10.49 -13.95 -17.94
C GLU A 277 10.73 -14.77 -16.66
N VAL A 278 10.68 -14.13 -15.48
CA VAL A 278 11.01 -14.76 -14.20
C VAL A 278 9.75 -15.13 -13.42
N PHE A 279 8.69 -14.35 -13.56
CA PHE A 279 7.42 -14.54 -12.88
C PHE A 279 6.25 -14.42 -13.87
N PRO A 280 5.91 -15.48 -14.63
CA PRO A 280 4.92 -15.43 -15.72
C PRO A 280 3.51 -14.98 -15.28
N ASP A 281 3.05 -15.38 -14.08
CA ASP A 281 1.73 -14.99 -13.54
C ASP A 281 1.80 -13.70 -12.71
N TYR A 282 2.54 -12.69 -13.17
CA TYR A 282 2.66 -11.43 -12.46
C TYR A 282 1.35 -10.64 -12.39
N ASP A 283 0.47 -10.73 -13.38
CA ASP A 283 -0.84 -10.06 -13.37
C ASP A 283 -1.78 -10.68 -12.33
N GLY A 284 -1.81 -12.02 -12.22
CA GLY A 284 -2.53 -12.72 -11.17
C GLY A 284 -2.02 -12.35 -9.78
N ALA A 285 -0.70 -12.32 -9.59
CA ALA A 285 -0.08 -11.93 -8.32
C ALA A 285 -0.38 -10.46 -7.95
N LYS A 286 -0.32 -9.53 -8.91
CA LYS A 286 -0.67 -8.11 -8.74
C LYS A 286 -2.13 -7.95 -8.29
N ALA A 287 -3.06 -8.64 -8.94
CA ALA A 287 -4.48 -8.62 -8.59
C ALA A 287 -4.72 -9.22 -7.20
N ALA A 288 -4.09 -10.36 -6.89
CA ALA A 288 -4.20 -11.03 -5.60
C ALA A 288 -3.61 -10.17 -4.46
N LEU A 289 -2.47 -9.53 -4.65
CA LEU A 289 -1.87 -8.63 -3.67
C LEU A 289 -2.78 -7.43 -3.38
N LYS A 290 -3.37 -6.83 -4.42
CA LYS A 290 -4.34 -5.74 -4.26
C LYS A 290 -5.57 -6.19 -3.47
N LYS A 291 -6.17 -7.33 -3.78
CA LYS A 291 -7.33 -7.89 -3.09
C LYS A 291 -7.00 -8.18 -1.63
N ARG A 292 -5.95 -8.94 -1.36
CA ARG A 292 -5.55 -9.35 -0.01
C ARG A 292 -5.11 -8.19 0.88
N SER A 293 -4.56 -7.11 0.31
CA SER A 293 -4.22 -5.91 1.07
C SER A 293 -5.44 -5.22 1.70
N VAL A 294 -6.62 -5.44 1.12
CA VAL A 294 -7.89 -4.96 1.66
C VAL A 294 -8.44 -5.92 2.73
N GLU A 295 -8.15 -7.22 2.64
CA GLU A 295 -8.68 -8.28 3.52
C GLU A 295 -7.83 -8.51 4.79
N MET A 296 -6.57 -8.09 4.78
CA MET A 296 -5.62 -8.31 5.89
C MET A 296 -6.11 -7.66 7.19
N PRO A 297 -6.13 -8.39 8.32
CA PRO A 297 -6.49 -7.83 9.62
C PRO A 297 -5.53 -6.71 10.03
N VAL A 298 -6.01 -5.80 10.89
CA VAL A 298 -5.17 -4.73 11.44
C VAL A 298 -4.36 -5.30 12.60
N LEU A 299 -3.18 -5.81 12.30
CA LEU A 299 -2.28 -6.39 13.32
C LEU A 299 -1.58 -5.30 14.15
N PHE A 300 -1.15 -4.24 13.49
CA PHE A 300 -0.35 -3.17 14.09
C PHE A 300 -0.98 -1.82 13.72
N PRO A 301 -1.95 -1.32 14.52
CA PRO A 301 -2.76 -0.15 14.17
C PRO A 301 -1.98 1.17 14.14
N ASP A 302 -0.86 1.24 14.86
CA ASP A 302 -0.10 2.49 15.08
C ASP A 302 0.99 2.74 14.01
N GLU A 303 0.95 2.02 12.86
CA GLU A 303 1.90 2.15 11.76
C GLU A 303 1.27 2.66 10.46
#